data_ff4f95b8fd3ed20b97a4c466f397730f
#
_entry.id   ff4f95b8fd3ed20b97a4c466f397730f
#
_cell.length_a   1.000
_cell.length_b   1.000
_cell.length_c   1.000
_cell.angle_alpha   90.00
_cell.angle_beta   90.00
_cell.angle_gamma   90.00
#
_symmetry.space_group_name_H-M   'P 1'
#
loop_
_entity.id
_entity.type
_entity.pdbx_description
1 polymer ?
#
loop_
_entity_poly.entity_id
_entity_poly.type
_entity_poly.pdbx_seq_one_letter_code
_entity_poly.pdbx_strand_id
1 'polypeptide(L)'
;MAALAAAALPCLAPAQTAPEYSVVKKVPLGAPDRWDYVVFDSASGHVFVAHGDEVTVVDGTSGDIVGHVKSFPGVTHGIAVVTASNRGYTDEGEAGKAASFNLKTFAVEKHLQAAEGADAITFDPVSNHVFIMNGDAGSITVIDPKTDAAVATINVSGKLEYAVPGENGKLFVNGAAKREVISIDTATNKIVAHWPVPDCESPHGLAINGASHRLFVSCLNEKLNVVDSQSGQVIATMPIGKGSDAVVFDPKRKLLFSSNGKDGTISVIAEKDPKTYVALKPIQTTISARTMGINQATGRLFLAAADIAANTPPDRKSGRIPTQPGSLKLLFLDPAP
;
A
#
# COMPACT_ATOMS: atom_id res chain seq x y z
N MET A 1 34.48 -52.83 24.32
CA MET A 1 34.43 -51.83 23.22
C MET A 1 33.38 -50.76 23.57
N ALA A 2 33.79 -49.59 23.99
CA ALA A 2 32.87 -48.49 24.33
C ALA A 2 32.70 -47.60 23.08
N ALA A 3 31.48 -47.48 22.60
CA ALA A 3 31.15 -46.59 21.48
C ALA A 3 30.98 -45.16 21.99
N LEU A 4 31.85 -44.24 21.57
CA LEU A 4 31.66 -42.79 21.77
C LEU A 4 30.56 -42.30 20.81
N ALA A 5 29.45 -41.84 21.35
CA ALA A 5 28.44 -41.09 20.61
C ALA A 5 28.89 -39.62 20.50
N ALA A 6 29.24 -39.19 19.30
CA ALA A 6 29.52 -37.78 19.02
C ALA A 6 28.18 -37.03 18.93
N ALA A 7 27.89 -36.14 19.91
CA ALA A 7 26.77 -35.22 19.86
C ALA A 7 27.11 -34.07 18.88
N ALA A 8 26.42 -34.02 17.76
CA ALA A 8 26.48 -32.89 16.84
C ALA A 8 25.77 -31.66 17.47
N LEU A 9 26.52 -30.61 17.77
CA LEU A 9 25.98 -29.32 18.17
C LEU A 9 25.21 -28.68 16.98
N PRO A 10 23.98 -28.19 17.18
CA PRO A 10 23.29 -27.49 16.12
C PRO A 10 24.04 -26.21 15.79
N CYS A 11 24.42 -26.04 14.53
CA CYS A 11 24.98 -24.80 14.00
C CYS A 11 23.87 -23.73 14.04
N LEU A 12 23.93 -22.82 15.00
CA LEU A 12 23.05 -21.64 15.04
C LEU A 12 23.40 -20.77 13.81
N ALA A 13 22.53 -20.77 12.80
CA ALA A 13 22.62 -19.81 11.71
C ALA A 13 22.60 -18.40 12.30
N PRO A 14 23.46 -17.47 11.83
CA PRO A 14 23.45 -16.09 12.33
C PRO A 14 22.07 -15.48 12.16
N ALA A 15 21.57 -14.82 13.20
CA ALA A 15 20.32 -14.10 13.13
C ALA A 15 20.42 -13.07 11.99
N GLN A 16 19.52 -13.14 11.02
CA GLN A 16 19.46 -12.16 9.94
C GLN A 16 19.12 -10.81 10.57
N THR A 17 20.09 -9.90 10.63
CA THR A 17 19.85 -8.51 10.98
C THR A 17 19.25 -7.82 9.77
N ALA A 18 18.15 -7.07 9.96
CA ALA A 18 17.68 -6.20 8.89
C ALA A 18 18.76 -5.15 8.60
N PRO A 19 18.92 -4.74 7.33
CA PRO A 19 19.73 -3.56 7.05
C PRO A 19 19.16 -2.38 7.84
N GLU A 20 20.02 -1.53 8.39
CA GLU A 20 19.56 -0.28 8.99
C GLU A 20 19.05 0.62 7.88
N TYR A 21 17.87 1.21 8.12
CA TYR A 21 17.28 2.19 7.20
C TYR A 21 17.42 3.59 7.78
N SER A 22 17.71 4.56 6.93
CA SER A 22 17.79 5.96 7.33
C SER A 22 17.08 6.87 6.31
N VAL A 23 16.54 7.98 6.78
CA VAL A 23 16.02 9.04 5.90
C VAL A 23 17.20 9.74 5.24
N VAL A 24 17.36 9.51 3.94
CA VAL A 24 18.46 10.08 3.15
C VAL A 24 18.08 11.37 2.43
N LYS A 25 16.76 11.58 2.21
CA LYS A 25 16.26 12.80 1.56
C LYS A 25 14.84 13.11 2.06
N LYS A 26 14.54 14.42 2.10
CA LYS A 26 13.19 14.96 2.35
C LYS A 26 12.89 15.92 1.19
N VAL A 27 11.85 15.63 0.42
CA VAL A 27 11.41 16.44 -0.71
C VAL A 27 10.16 17.20 -0.29
N PRO A 28 10.21 18.53 -0.15
CA PRO A 28 9.02 19.33 0.13
C PRO A 28 8.03 19.22 -1.03
N LEU A 29 6.77 18.87 -0.72
CA LEU A 29 5.69 18.85 -1.70
C LEU A 29 4.80 20.11 -1.59
N GLY A 30 4.77 20.73 -0.42
CA GLY A 30 3.98 21.93 -0.16
C GLY A 30 2.52 21.64 0.21
N ALA A 31 1.67 22.66 0.10
CA ALA A 31 0.23 22.53 0.35
C ALA A 31 -0.50 21.96 -0.88
N PRO A 32 -1.66 21.29 -0.65
CA PRO A 32 -2.32 21.06 0.64
C PRO A 32 -1.65 19.95 1.45
N ASP A 33 -1.72 20.02 2.79
CA ASP A 33 -1.17 18.97 3.67
C ASP A 33 -2.18 17.82 3.84
N ARG A 34 -2.71 17.36 2.73
CA ARG A 34 -3.56 16.18 2.61
C ARG A 34 -2.94 15.25 1.59
N TRP A 35 -2.71 14.03 1.97
CA TRP A 35 -2.11 13.02 1.10
C TRP A 35 -2.72 11.65 1.39
N ASP A 36 -2.53 10.75 0.44
CA ASP A 36 -2.86 9.35 0.61
C ASP A 36 -1.80 8.45 -0.01
N TYR A 37 -2.16 7.54 -0.93
CA TYR A 37 -1.24 6.52 -1.42
C TYR A 37 0.00 7.09 -2.10
N VAL A 38 1.11 6.36 -1.94
CA VAL A 38 2.40 6.60 -2.56
C VAL A 38 2.73 5.38 -3.40
N VAL A 39 2.90 5.57 -4.71
CA VAL A 39 3.16 4.50 -5.66
C VAL A 39 4.47 4.76 -6.40
N PHE A 40 5.39 3.79 -6.37
CA PHE A 40 6.60 3.83 -7.18
C PHE A 40 6.40 3.03 -8.46
N ASP A 41 6.61 3.67 -9.61
CA ASP A 41 6.64 3.00 -10.91
C ASP A 41 8.07 2.66 -11.31
N SER A 42 8.37 1.36 -11.39
CA SER A 42 9.71 0.88 -11.73
C SER A 42 10.11 1.14 -13.18
N ALA A 43 9.15 1.36 -14.07
CA ALA A 43 9.42 1.57 -15.49
C ALA A 43 9.89 3.00 -15.78
N SER A 44 9.28 3.99 -15.14
CA SER A 44 9.68 5.40 -15.25
C SER A 44 10.70 5.83 -14.20
N GLY A 45 10.75 5.12 -13.05
CA GLY A 45 11.52 5.54 -11.89
C GLY A 45 10.82 6.65 -11.08
N HIS A 46 9.55 6.95 -11.39
CA HIS A 46 8.82 8.02 -10.72
C HIS A 46 8.04 7.52 -9.50
N VAL A 47 7.88 8.40 -8.54
CA VAL A 47 7.01 8.25 -7.37
C VAL A 47 5.79 9.14 -7.57
N PHE A 48 4.62 8.54 -7.56
CA PHE A 48 3.35 9.23 -7.64
C PHE A 48 2.77 9.34 -6.23
N VAL A 49 2.40 10.54 -5.82
CA VAL A 49 1.84 10.82 -4.49
C VAL A 49 0.46 11.43 -4.67
N ALA A 50 -0.58 10.79 -4.13
CA ALA A 50 -1.90 11.39 -4.04
C ALA A 50 -1.81 12.57 -3.06
N HIS A 51 -2.05 13.79 -3.55
CA HIS A 51 -1.73 15.03 -2.87
C HIS A 51 -2.90 16.02 -2.95
N GLY A 52 -3.86 15.83 -2.05
CA GLY A 52 -5.08 16.64 -2.03
C GLY A 52 -5.86 16.54 -3.34
N ASP A 53 -5.97 17.63 -4.07
CA ASP A 53 -6.68 17.74 -5.35
C ASP A 53 -5.77 17.54 -6.58
N GLU A 54 -4.59 16.98 -6.38
CA GLU A 54 -3.63 16.63 -7.45
C GLU A 54 -2.89 15.32 -7.16
N VAL A 55 -2.16 14.81 -8.15
CA VAL A 55 -1.10 13.82 -7.97
C VAL A 55 0.22 14.49 -8.25
N THR A 56 1.09 14.59 -7.25
CA THR A 56 2.46 15.08 -7.42
C THR A 56 3.36 13.94 -7.87
N VAL A 57 4.16 14.19 -8.91
CA VAL A 57 5.08 13.21 -9.48
C VAL A 57 6.52 13.61 -9.20
N VAL A 58 7.29 12.73 -8.57
CA VAL A 58 8.64 12.95 -8.10
C VAL A 58 9.58 11.92 -8.74
N ASP A 59 10.75 12.35 -9.21
CA ASP A 59 11.79 11.41 -9.63
C ASP A 59 12.32 10.64 -8.40
N GLY A 60 12.20 9.31 -8.43
CA GLY A 60 12.54 8.43 -7.33
C GLY A 60 14.04 8.31 -7.03
N THR A 61 14.91 8.93 -7.85
CA THR A 61 16.37 8.97 -7.67
C THR A 61 16.81 10.34 -7.20
N SER A 62 16.52 11.37 -7.99
CA SER A 62 16.96 12.75 -7.69
C SER A 62 16.10 13.43 -6.64
N GLY A 63 14.80 13.07 -6.53
CA GLY A 63 13.83 13.75 -5.70
C GLY A 63 13.29 15.06 -6.32
N ASP A 64 13.56 15.31 -7.58
CA ASP A 64 12.99 16.46 -8.27
C ASP A 64 11.51 16.25 -8.54
N ILE A 65 10.68 17.28 -8.35
CA ILE A 65 9.28 17.24 -8.78
C ILE A 65 9.28 17.38 -10.30
N VAL A 66 8.83 16.31 -11.00
CA VAL A 66 8.85 16.25 -12.46
C VAL A 66 7.51 16.63 -13.08
N GLY A 67 6.45 16.68 -12.28
CA GLY A 67 5.15 17.11 -12.75
C GLY A 67 4.02 16.98 -11.74
N HIS A 68 2.85 17.41 -12.17
CA HIS A 68 1.61 17.34 -11.41
C HIS A 68 0.46 16.95 -12.32
N VAL A 69 -0.37 16.03 -11.88
CA VAL A 69 -1.66 15.75 -12.49
C VAL A 69 -2.71 16.57 -11.72
N LYS A 70 -3.33 17.53 -12.38
CA LYS A 70 -4.21 18.53 -11.76
C LYS A 70 -5.63 18.44 -12.30
N SER A 71 -6.52 19.24 -11.72
CA SER A 71 -7.90 19.42 -12.15
C SER A 71 -8.86 18.36 -11.60
N PHE A 72 -8.62 17.90 -10.40
CA PHE A 72 -9.56 17.05 -9.69
C PHE A 72 -10.48 17.91 -8.80
N PRO A 73 -11.82 17.77 -8.93
CA PRO A 73 -12.76 18.52 -8.09
C PRO A 73 -12.88 17.98 -6.66
N GLY A 74 -12.28 16.81 -6.40
CA GLY A 74 -12.26 16.13 -5.11
C GLY A 74 -10.85 15.84 -4.64
N VAL A 75 -10.74 14.99 -3.63
CA VAL A 75 -9.47 14.54 -3.09
C VAL A 75 -9.06 13.24 -3.75
N THR A 76 -7.81 13.15 -4.15
CA THR A 76 -7.21 11.94 -4.69
C THR A 76 -6.70 11.05 -3.56
N HIS A 77 -6.85 9.72 -3.71
CA HIS A 77 -6.35 8.72 -2.79
C HIS A 77 -5.51 7.67 -3.53
N GLY A 78 -6.16 6.79 -4.32
CA GLY A 78 -5.51 5.70 -5.03
C GLY A 78 -4.80 6.12 -6.31
N ILE A 79 -3.75 5.39 -6.67
CA ILE A 79 -3.03 5.58 -7.92
C ILE A 79 -2.68 4.21 -8.50
N ALA A 80 -2.95 4.01 -9.79
CA ALA A 80 -2.45 2.88 -10.55
C ALA A 80 -1.70 3.35 -11.79
N VAL A 81 -0.61 2.67 -12.13
CA VAL A 81 0.20 2.94 -13.32
C VAL A 81 0.09 1.78 -14.28
N VAL A 82 -0.28 2.07 -15.53
CA VAL A 82 -0.41 1.11 -16.63
C VAL A 82 0.54 1.51 -17.75
N THR A 83 1.80 1.17 -17.59
CA THR A 83 2.89 1.57 -18.50
C THR A 83 2.62 1.16 -19.94
N ALA A 84 2.03 -0.02 -20.18
CA ALA A 84 1.73 -0.52 -21.52
C ALA A 84 0.78 0.38 -22.32
N SER A 85 -0.14 1.09 -21.66
CA SER A 85 -1.05 2.06 -22.28
C SER A 85 -0.60 3.52 -22.12
N ASN A 86 0.56 3.76 -21.49
CA ASN A 86 1.06 5.08 -21.12
C ASN A 86 0.06 5.88 -20.27
N ARG A 87 -0.70 5.20 -19.41
CA ARG A 87 -1.74 5.79 -18.56
C ARG A 87 -1.52 5.55 -17.09
N GLY A 88 -1.81 6.57 -16.30
CA GLY A 88 -2.06 6.46 -14.88
C GLY A 88 -3.55 6.65 -14.60
N TYR A 89 -3.99 6.16 -13.45
CA TYR A 89 -5.34 6.30 -12.94
C TYR A 89 -5.30 6.81 -11.51
N THR A 90 -6.20 7.72 -11.19
CA THR A 90 -6.45 8.17 -9.81
C THR A 90 -7.94 8.35 -9.58
N ASP A 91 -8.37 8.35 -8.33
CA ASP A 91 -9.76 8.61 -7.96
C ASP A 91 -10.00 10.10 -7.68
N GLU A 92 -11.27 10.42 -7.59
CA GLU A 92 -11.84 11.67 -7.08
C GLU A 92 -12.87 11.28 -6.01
N GLY A 93 -12.39 10.70 -4.89
CA GLY A 93 -13.16 9.90 -3.94
C GLY A 93 -14.49 10.49 -3.49
N GLU A 94 -14.49 11.77 -3.08
CA GLU A 94 -15.69 12.47 -2.63
C GLU A 94 -16.71 12.68 -3.76
N ALA A 95 -16.26 12.72 -5.02
CA ALA A 95 -17.12 12.87 -6.19
C ALA A 95 -17.65 11.53 -6.75
N GLY A 96 -17.19 10.40 -6.22
CA GLY A 96 -17.52 9.06 -6.76
C GLY A 96 -17.05 8.88 -8.20
N LYS A 97 -15.90 9.45 -8.53
CA LYS A 97 -15.29 9.45 -9.86
C LYS A 97 -13.85 8.98 -9.82
N ALA A 98 -13.29 8.80 -10.98
CA ALA A 98 -11.88 8.56 -11.20
C ALA A 98 -11.43 9.30 -12.46
N ALA A 99 -10.14 9.36 -12.71
CA ALA A 99 -9.60 9.94 -13.92
C ALA A 99 -8.44 9.09 -14.45
N SER A 100 -8.30 9.06 -15.78
CA SER A 100 -7.07 8.62 -16.42
C SER A 100 -6.22 9.83 -16.79
N PHE A 101 -4.90 9.64 -16.74
CA PHE A 101 -3.94 10.67 -17.11
C PHE A 101 -2.75 10.08 -17.88
N ASN A 102 -2.10 10.88 -18.68
CA ASN A 102 -0.96 10.51 -19.48
C ASN A 102 0.32 10.48 -18.62
N LEU A 103 1.07 9.39 -18.64
CA LEU A 103 2.28 9.23 -17.82
C LEU A 103 3.47 10.10 -18.26
N LYS A 104 3.45 10.65 -19.48
CA LYS A 104 4.53 11.52 -19.99
C LYS A 104 4.25 13.00 -19.83
N THR A 105 2.98 13.39 -20.06
CA THR A 105 2.58 14.81 -20.04
C THR A 105 1.91 15.19 -18.72
N PHE A 106 1.49 14.21 -17.92
CA PHE A 106 0.71 14.37 -16.70
C PHE A 106 -0.65 15.05 -16.90
N ALA A 107 -1.10 15.16 -18.15
CA ALA A 107 -2.41 15.71 -18.47
C ALA A 107 -3.51 14.68 -18.19
N VAL A 108 -4.62 15.13 -17.58
CA VAL A 108 -5.84 14.32 -17.47
C VAL A 108 -6.38 14.07 -18.87
N GLU A 109 -6.62 12.81 -19.22
CA GLU A 109 -7.15 12.39 -20.51
C GLU A 109 -8.67 12.18 -20.45
N LYS A 110 -9.17 11.65 -19.32
CA LYS A 110 -10.59 11.36 -19.19
C LYS A 110 -11.03 11.29 -17.73
N HIS A 111 -12.25 11.80 -17.46
CA HIS A 111 -12.93 11.52 -16.20
C HIS A 111 -13.84 10.31 -16.38
N LEU A 112 -13.81 9.42 -15.39
CA LEU A 112 -14.48 8.13 -15.38
C LEU A 112 -15.50 8.07 -14.25
N GLN A 113 -16.59 7.35 -14.46
CA GLN A 113 -17.54 7.08 -13.39
C GLN A 113 -17.01 5.93 -12.52
N ALA A 114 -16.89 6.19 -11.24
CA ALA A 114 -16.69 5.20 -10.17
C ALA A 114 -17.93 5.19 -9.27
N ALA A 115 -17.79 4.93 -7.97
CA ALA A 115 -18.88 5.04 -7.01
C ALA A 115 -18.37 5.71 -5.72
N GLU A 116 -19.27 5.98 -4.79
CA GLU A 116 -19.00 6.72 -3.56
C GLU A 116 -17.86 6.11 -2.75
N GLY A 117 -16.95 6.98 -2.29
CA GLY A 117 -15.77 6.59 -1.56
C GLY A 117 -14.75 5.84 -2.43
N ALA A 118 -14.62 6.19 -3.73
CA ALA A 118 -13.52 5.69 -4.54
C ALA A 118 -12.19 6.02 -3.85
N ASP A 119 -11.34 5.01 -3.63
CA ASP A 119 -10.18 5.11 -2.75
C ASP A 119 -8.99 4.33 -3.34
N ALA A 120 -8.73 3.11 -2.92
CA ALA A 120 -7.62 2.33 -3.46
C ALA A 120 -7.84 1.98 -4.94
N ILE A 121 -6.75 2.06 -5.72
CA ILE A 121 -6.74 1.67 -7.12
C ILE A 121 -5.57 0.72 -7.37
N THR A 122 -5.80 -0.35 -8.09
CA THR A 122 -4.73 -1.26 -8.50
C THR A 122 -4.91 -1.73 -9.94
N PHE A 123 -3.79 -2.02 -10.60
CA PHE A 123 -3.76 -2.63 -11.93
C PHE A 123 -3.41 -4.11 -11.81
N ASP A 124 -4.22 -4.97 -12.39
CA ASP A 124 -3.91 -6.40 -12.52
C ASP A 124 -3.33 -6.70 -13.91
N PRO A 125 -2.05 -7.07 -14.01
CA PRO A 125 -1.42 -7.36 -15.29
C PRO A 125 -1.92 -8.65 -15.95
N VAL A 126 -2.59 -9.55 -15.21
CA VAL A 126 -3.12 -10.81 -15.75
C VAL A 126 -4.38 -10.56 -16.56
N SER A 127 -5.37 -9.87 -15.98
CA SER A 127 -6.59 -9.48 -16.69
C SER A 127 -6.41 -8.24 -17.57
N ASN A 128 -5.33 -7.48 -17.35
CA ASN A 128 -5.06 -6.17 -17.94
C ASN A 128 -6.18 -5.15 -17.64
N HIS A 129 -6.75 -5.22 -16.43
CA HIS A 129 -7.76 -4.29 -15.96
C HIS A 129 -7.27 -3.48 -14.75
N VAL A 130 -7.83 -2.28 -14.60
CA VAL A 130 -7.69 -1.46 -13.39
C VAL A 130 -8.92 -1.66 -12.52
N PHE A 131 -8.71 -1.84 -11.23
CA PHE A 131 -9.75 -2.04 -10.22
C PHE A 131 -9.74 -0.86 -9.25
N ILE A 132 -10.89 -0.22 -9.08
CA ILE A 132 -11.10 0.92 -8.18
C ILE A 132 -12.00 0.44 -7.04
N MET A 133 -11.47 0.40 -5.83
CA MET A 133 -12.24 0.06 -4.62
C MET A 133 -13.07 1.28 -4.21
N ASN A 134 -14.38 1.17 -4.33
CA ASN A 134 -15.33 2.17 -3.88
C ASN A 134 -15.66 1.85 -2.41
N GLY A 135 -14.87 2.38 -1.49
CA GLY A 135 -14.85 1.98 -0.08
C GLY A 135 -16.21 2.13 0.60
N ASP A 136 -16.86 3.28 0.42
CA ASP A 136 -18.16 3.55 1.07
C ASP A 136 -19.33 2.87 0.35
N ALA A 137 -19.30 2.79 -0.98
CA ALA A 137 -20.31 2.08 -1.76
C ALA A 137 -20.21 0.55 -1.63
N GLY A 138 -19.11 0.01 -1.12
CA GLY A 138 -18.88 -1.43 -1.01
C GLY A 138 -18.91 -2.16 -2.35
N SER A 139 -18.32 -1.54 -3.38
CA SER A 139 -18.25 -2.07 -4.74
C SER A 139 -16.88 -1.83 -5.34
N ILE A 140 -16.59 -2.49 -6.47
CA ILE A 140 -15.35 -2.31 -7.21
C ILE A 140 -15.71 -1.98 -8.65
N THR A 141 -15.21 -0.86 -9.16
CA THR A 141 -15.33 -0.48 -10.56
C THR A 141 -14.15 -1.07 -11.34
N VAL A 142 -14.44 -1.78 -12.43
CA VAL A 142 -13.42 -2.39 -13.30
C VAL A 142 -13.29 -1.56 -14.57
N ILE A 143 -12.07 -1.10 -14.85
CA ILE A 143 -11.74 -0.27 -16.04
C ILE A 143 -10.90 -1.11 -17.01
N ASP A 144 -11.23 -1.07 -18.29
CA ASP A 144 -10.36 -1.56 -19.35
C ASP A 144 -9.46 -0.42 -19.86
N PRO A 145 -8.13 -0.47 -19.64
CA PRO A 145 -7.20 0.56 -20.08
C PRO A 145 -7.11 0.74 -21.59
N LYS A 146 -7.56 -0.22 -22.40
CA LYS A 146 -7.56 -0.11 -23.86
C LYS A 146 -8.65 0.84 -24.35
N THR A 147 -9.83 0.74 -23.76
CA THR A 147 -10.98 1.57 -24.11
C THR A 147 -11.14 2.78 -23.21
N ASP A 148 -10.41 2.77 -22.10
CA ASP A 148 -10.46 3.77 -21.03
C ASP A 148 -11.93 3.98 -20.56
N ALA A 149 -12.58 2.87 -20.23
CA ALA A 149 -13.97 2.83 -19.83
C ALA A 149 -14.24 1.76 -18.76
N ALA A 150 -15.25 2.02 -17.93
CA ALA A 150 -15.77 1.02 -17.00
C ALA A 150 -16.43 -0.12 -17.79
N VAL A 151 -16.02 -1.35 -17.50
CA VAL A 151 -16.51 -2.57 -18.17
C VAL A 151 -17.31 -3.48 -17.25
N ALA A 152 -17.14 -3.33 -15.93
CA ALA A 152 -17.89 -4.09 -14.94
C ALA A 152 -17.95 -3.36 -13.59
N THR A 153 -18.90 -3.78 -12.75
CA THR A 153 -18.97 -3.43 -11.33
C THR A 153 -19.12 -4.72 -10.53
N ILE A 154 -18.28 -4.90 -9.52
CA ILE A 154 -18.35 -6.03 -8.60
C ILE A 154 -18.95 -5.53 -7.29
N ASN A 155 -20.15 -6.03 -6.93
CA ASN A 155 -20.78 -5.69 -5.67
C ASN A 155 -20.24 -6.59 -4.54
N VAL A 156 -19.62 -5.98 -3.54
CA VAL A 156 -18.99 -6.69 -2.42
C VAL A 156 -19.82 -6.56 -1.15
N SER A 157 -20.31 -5.39 -0.89
CA SER A 157 -20.97 -4.93 0.34
C SER A 157 -20.05 -4.75 1.55
N GLY A 158 -20.19 -3.61 2.22
CA GLY A 158 -19.35 -3.16 3.34
C GLY A 158 -18.11 -2.40 2.88
N LYS A 159 -17.45 -1.74 3.85
CA LYS A 159 -16.32 -0.87 3.57
C LYS A 159 -15.12 -1.65 3.03
N LEU A 160 -14.59 -1.21 1.90
CA LEU A 160 -13.38 -1.74 1.28
C LEU A 160 -12.20 -0.81 1.53
N GLU A 161 -11.01 -1.39 1.58
CA GLU A 161 -9.74 -0.69 1.71
C GLU A 161 -8.77 -1.18 0.62
N TYR A 162 -7.51 -1.38 0.93
CA TYR A 162 -6.46 -1.72 -0.03
C TYR A 162 -6.72 -3.02 -0.79
N ALA A 163 -6.23 -3.09 -2.02
CA ALA A 163 -6.27 -4.28 -2.85
C ALA A 163 -4.91 -4.55 -3.50
N VAL A 164 -4.56 -5.82 -3.67
CA VAL A 164 -3.37 -6.24 -4.40
C VAL A 164 -3.70 -7.30 -5.44
N PRO A 165 -3.16 -7.20 -6.66
CA PRO A 165 -3.24 -8.28 -7.62
C PRO A 165 -2.38 -9.45 -7.13
N GLY A 166 -2.92 -10.63 -7.21
CA GLY A 166 -2.23 -11.87 -6.95
C GLY A 166 -1.78 -12.54 -8.24
N GLU A 167 -1.14 -13.68 -8.08
CA GLU A 167 -0.81 -14.53 -9.20
C GLU A 167 -2.06 -15.24 -9.76
N ASN A 168 -2.00 -15.65 -11.01
CA ASN A 168 -3.05 -16.45 -11.66
C ASN A 168 -4.44 -15.77 -11.74
N GLY A 169 -4.48 -14.45 -11.91
CA GLY A 169 -5.73 -13.73 -12.10
C GLY A 169 -6.62 -13.67 -10.87
N LYS A 170 -6.03 -13.53 -9.70
CA LYS A 170 -6.72 -13.22 -8.46
C LYS A 170 -6.47 -11.79 -8.04
N LEU A 171 -7.50 -11.13 -7.52
CA LEU A 171 -7.40 -9.87 -6.80
C LEU A 171 -7.79 -10.12 -5.36
N PHE A 172 -6.96 -9.66 -4.42
CA PHE A 172 -7.26 -9.71 -3.00
C PHE A 172 -7.59 -8.32 -2.49
N VAL A 173 -8.67 -8.20 -1.72
CA VAL A 173 -9.20 -6.92 -1.24
C VAL A 173 -9.47 -7.00 0.24
N ASN A 174 -9.05 -6.00 1.01
CA ASN A 174 -9.40 -5.88 2.41
C ASN A 174 -10.85 -5.40 2.57
N GLY A 175 -11.67 -6.20 3.24
CA GLY A 175 -13.03 -5.88 3.66
C GLY A 175 -13.02 -5.39 5.11
N ALA A 176 -12.81 -4.08 5.31
CA ALA A 176 -12.60 -3.49 6.63
C ALA A 176 -13.80 -3.67 7.56
N ALA A 177 -15.01 -3.46 7.05
CA ALA A 177 -16.24 -3.56 7.84
C ALA A 177 -16.52 -4.99 8.35
N LYS A 178 -16.15 -6.00 7.58
CA LYS A 178 -16.42 -7.41 7.90
C LYS A 178 -15.21 -8.15 8.46
N ARG A 179 -14.05 -7.48 8.56
CA ARG A 179 -12.79 -8.09 9.01
C ARG A 179 -12.42 -9.32 8.20
N GLU A 180 -12.35 -9.14 6.89
CA GLU A 180 -12.09 -10.23 5.95
C GLU A 180 -11.11 -9.82 4.85
N VAL A 181 -10.52 -10.81 4.19
CA VAL A 181 -9.89 -10.65 2.89
C VAL A 181 -10.81 -11.30 1.85
N ILE A 182 -11.10 -10.57 0.80
CA ILE A 182 -11.97 -11.02 -0.28
C ILE A 182 -11.09 -11.44 -1.45
N SER A 183 -11.31 -12.64 -1.99
CA SER A 183 -10.64 -13.12 -3.19
C SER A 183 -11.59 -13.02 -4.39
N ILE A 184 -11.11 -12.37 -5.46
CA ILE A 184 -11.87 -12.13 -6.68
C ILE A 184 -11.12 -12.77 -7.85
N ASP A 185 -11.85 -13.42 -8.74
CA ASP A 185 -11.33 -13.89 -10.02
C ASP A 185 -11.43 -12.76 -11.05
N THR A 186 -10.28 -12.28 -11.54
CA THR A 186 -10.21 -11.08 -12.38
C THR A 186 -10.63 -11.33 -13.83
N ALA A 187 -10.63 -12.59 -14.28
CA ALA A 187 -11.11 -12.95 -15.62
C ALA A 187 -12.64 -12.93 -15.71
N THR A 188 -13.30 -13.31 -14.61
CA THR A 188 -14.78 -13.38 -14.56
C THR A 188 -15.41 -12.23 -13.77
N ASN A 189 -14.60 -11.42 -13.07
CA ASN A 189 -15.04 -10.37 -12.15
C ASN A 189 -15.98 -10.89 -11.04
N LYS A 190 -15.73 -12.10 -10.55
CA LYS A 190 -16.55 -12.73 -9.51
C LYS A 190 -15.79 -12.92 -8.21
N ILE A 191 -16.48 -12.66 -7.10
CA ILE A 191 -15.98 -13.04 -5.77
C ILE A 191 -15.95 -14.56 -5.71
N VAL A 192 -14.79 -15.12 -5.35
CA VAL A 192 -14.59 -16.57 -5.21
C VAL A 192 -14.45 -17.02 -3.78
N ALA A 193 -14.07 -16.11 -2.87
CA ALA A 193 -13.98 -16.42 -1.45
C ALA A 193 -14.08 -15.16 -0.57
N HIS A 194 -14.56 -15.37 0.65
CA HIS A 194 -14.48 -14.45 1.77
C HIS A 194 -13.71 -15.16 2.88
N TRP A 195 -12.58 -14.58 3.31
CA TRP A 195 -11.70 -15.16 4.32
C TRP A 195 -11.68 -14.32 5.58
N PRO A 196 -12.35 -14.76 6.66
CA PRO A 196 -12.37 -14.03 7.91
C PRO A 196 -10.97 -13.86 8.51
N VAL A 197 -10.66 -12.65 8.96
CA VAL A 197 -9.49 -12.33 9.78
C VAL A 197 -9.96 -11.71 11.11
N PRO A 198 -10.56 -12.52 11.99
CA PRO A 198 -11.37 -12.03 13.11
C PRO A 198 -10.61 -11.18 14.11
N ASP A 199 -9.30 -11.44 14.27
CA ASP A 199 -8.41 -10.71 15.17
C ASP A 199 -7.88 -9.40 14.57
N CYS A 200 -8.26 -9.07 13.33
CA CYS A 200 -7.86 -7.86 12.61
C CYS A 200 -8.98 -6.82 12.71
N GLU A 201 -8.77 -5.78 13.49
CA GLU A 201 -9.69 -4.64 13.46
C GLU A 201 -9.38 -3.78 12.25
N SER A 202 -10.41 -3.59 11.40
CA SER A 202 -10.31 -2.76 10.21
C SER A 202 -9.04 -3.07 9.39
N PRO A 203 -9.00 -4.17 8.62
CA PRO A 203 -7.92 -4.44 7.67
C PRO A 203 -7.70 -3.25 6.74
N HIS A 204 -6.46 -2.71 6.69
CA HIS A 204 -6.11 -1.54 5.88
C HIS A 204 -5.08 -1.88 4.82
N GLY A 205 -3.79 -1.76 5.13
CA GLY A 205 -2.73 -2.10 4.17
C GLY A 205 -2.72 -3.58 3.81
N LEU A 206 -2.36 -3.87 2.57
CA LEU A 206 -2.29 -5.23 2.03
C LEU A 206 -1.08 -5.35 1.10
N ALA A 207 -0.28 -6.39 1.30
CA ALA A 207 0.80 -6.78 0.39
C ALA A 207 0.77 -8.27 0.12
N ILE A 208 1.48 -8.71 -0.91
CA ILE A 208 1.58 -10.12 -1.28
C ILE A 208 3.02 -10.55 -1.52
N ASN A 209 3.36 -11.76 -1.07
CA ASN A 209 4.47 -12.54 -1.59
C ASN A 209 3.90 -13.70 -2.41
N GLY A 210 3.84 -13.54 -3.73
CA GLY A 210 3.31 -14.56 -4.63
C GLY A 210 4.11 -15.87 -4.56
N ALA A 211 5.44 -15.78 -4.45
CA ALA A 211 6.29 -16.96 -4.42
C ALA A 211 6.05 -17.88 -3.21
N SER A 212 5.61 -17.33 -2.08
CA SER A 212 5.26 -18.11 -0.88
C SER A 212 3.76 -18.26 -0.68
N HIS A 213 2.93 -17.66 -1.53
CA HIS A 213 1.47 -17.58 -1.41
C HIS A 213 1.04 -16.95 -0.07
N ARG A 214 1.61 -15.79 0.28
CA ARG A 214 1.31 -15.07 1.52
C ARG A 214 0.78 -13.68 1.26
N LEU A 215 -0.34 -13.37 1.88
CA LEU A 215 -0.88 -12.03 2.01
C LEU A 215 -0.49 -11.48 3.38
N PHE A 216 -0.19 -10.20 3.43
CA PHE A 216 0.19 -9.47 4.62
C PHE A 216 -0.84 -8.37 4.86
N VAL A 217 -1.65 -8.52 5.89
CA VAL A 217 -2.81 -7.68 6.19
C VAL A 217 -2.52 -6.88 7.45
N SER A 218 -2.34 -5.57 7.35
CA SER A 218 -2.23 -4.72 8.54
C SER A 218 -3.60 -4.35 9.09
N CYS A 219 -3.66 -4.22 10.40
CA CYS A 219 -4.89 -4.02 11.16
C CYS A 219 -4.74 -2.78 12.05
N LEU A 220 -5.79 -2.01 12.27
CA LEU A 220 -5.74 -0.81 13.13
C LEU A 220 -5.49 -1.11 14.60
N ASN A 221 -5.67 -2.36 15.04
CA ASN A 221 -5.36 -2.81 16.41
C ASN A 221 -3.93 -3.33 16.59
N GLU A 222 -2.97 -2.74 15.90
CA GLU A 222 -1.53 -2.99 16.09
C GLU A 222 -1.10 -4.43 15.77
N LYS A 223 -1.80 -5.07 14.84
CA LYS A 223 -1.54 -6.43 14.37
C LYS A 223 -1.31 -6.45 12.87
N LEU A 224 -0.52 -7.41 12.43
CA LEU A 224 -0.38 -7.79 11.03
C LEU A 224 -0.62 -9.29 10.92
N ASN A 225 -1.62 -9.66 10.14
CA ASN A 225 -1.91 -11.06 9.87
C ASN A 225 -1.21 -11.52 8.60
N VAL A 226 -0.59 -12.69 8.66
CA VAL A 226 -0.09 -13.41 7.49
C VAL A 226 -1.14 -14.43 7.10
N VAL A 227 -1.68 -14.30 5.89
CA VAL A 227 -2.77 -15.13 5.40
C VAL A 227 -2.30 -15.94 4.19
N ASP A 228 -2.63 -17.20 4.13
CA ASP A 228 -2.38 -18.03 2.96
C ASP A 228 -3.32 -17.63 1.81
N SER A 229 -2.76 -17.20 0.68
CA SER A 229 -3.53 -16.66 -0.45
C SER A 229 -4.30 -17.72 -1.25
N GLN A 230 -4.14 -19.00 -0.94
CA GLN A 230 -4.86 -20.09 -1.57
C GLN A 230 -6.04 -20.59 -0.73
N SER A 231 -5.87 -20.63 0.60
CA SER A 231 -6.86 -21.18 1.53
C SER A 231 -7.56 -20.13 2.39
N GLY A 232 -6.99 -18.92 2.53
CA GLY A 232 -7.47 -17.90 3.44
C GLY A 232 -7.12 -18.14 4.91
N GLN A 233 -6.33 -19.19 5.21
CA GLN A 233 -5.94 -19.49 6.58
C GLN A 233 -4.96 -18.44 7.10
N VAL A 234 -5.20 -17.93 8.31
CA VAL A 234 -4.24 -17.10 9.05
C VAL A 234 -3.09 -18.00 9.54
N ILE A 235 -1.89 -17.76 9.04
CA ILE A 235 -0.68 -18.55 9.34
C ILE A 235 0.06 -18.00 10.55
N ALA A 236 0.12 -16.67 10.68
CA ALA A 236 0.79 -15.98 11.76
C ALA A 236 0.15 -14.62 12.02
N THR A 237 0.33 -14.12 13.25
CA THR A 237 -0.02 -12.76 13.63
C THR A 237 1.20 -12.11 14.26
N MET A 238 1.59 -10.95 13.75
CA MET A 238 2.77 -10.21 14.18
C MET A 238 2.36 -8.87 14.80
N PRO A 239 3.07 -8.39 15.83
CA PRO A 239 2.86 -7.04 16.34
C PRO A 239 3.41 -5.99 15.37
N ILE A 240 2.69 -4.90 15.20
CA ILE A 240 3.10 -3.69 14.48
C ILE A 240 2.79 -2.45 15.32
N GLY A 241 3.20 -1.27 14.87
CA GLY A 241 2.88 -0.01 15.56
C GLY A 241 1.49 0.52 15.21
N LYS A 242 1.16 1.68 15.81
CA LYS A 242 -0.16 2.32 15.72
C LYS A 242 -0.36 3.08 14.42
N GLY A 243 -1.57 2.97 13.88
CA GLY A 243 -1.99 3.71 12.70
C GLY A 243 -1.30 3.22 11.43
N SER A 244 -1.22 1.90 11.27
CA SER A 244 -0.77 1.28 10.02
C SER A 244 -1.80 1.50 8.94
N ASP A 245 -1.33 2.02 7.79
CA ASP A 245 -2.16 2.33 6.64
C ASP A 245 -1.62 1.68 5.36
N ALA A 246 -0.32 1.45 5.28
CA ALA A 246 0.31 0.76 4.17
C ALA A 246 1.24 -0.37 4.62
N VAL A 247 1.26 -1.42 3.81
CA VAL A 247 2.20 -2.54 3.92
C VAL A 247 2.86 -2.75 2.57
N VAL A 248 4.18 -2.92 2.56
CA VAL A 248 4.93 -3.31 1.35
C VAL A 248 5.85 -4.48 1.65
N PHE A 249 6.10 -5.31 0.64
CA PHE A 249 7.00 -6.46 0.73
C PHE A 249 8.20 -6.30 -0.20
N ASP A 250 9.39 -6.52 0.31
CA ASP A 250 10.63 -6.61 -0.46
C ASP A 250 10.97 -8.10 -0.68
N PRO A 251 10.72 -8.66 -1.85
CA PRO A 251 10.95 -10.07 -2.12
C PRO A 251 12.45 -10.43 -2.15
N LYS A 252 13.32 -9.47 -2.50
CA LYS A 252 14.77 -9.68 -2.55
C LYS A 252 15.37 -9.85 -1.16
N ARG A 253 14.91 -9.03 -0.20
CA ARG A 253 15.40 -9.05 1.19
C ARG A 253 14.54 -9.89 2.10
N LYS A 254 13.37 -10.35 1.63
CA LYS A 254 12.33 -11.04 2.41
C LYS A 254 11.91 -10.22 3.63
N LEU A 255 11.73 -8.93 3.43
CA LEU A 255 11.34 -7.97 4.46
C LEU A 255 9.95 -7.41 4.16
N LEU A 256 9.17 -7.34 5.20
CA LEU A 256 7.87 -6.73 5.23
C LEU A 256 7.97 -5.42 6.01
N PHE A 257 7.38 -4.37 5.49
CA PHE A 257 7.35 -3.06 6.11
C PHE A 257 5.90 -2.63 6.30
N SER A 258 5.54 -2.19 7.51
CA SER A 258 4.26 -1.59 7.84
C SER A 258 4.48 -0.19 8.38
N SER A 259 3.95 0.83 7.70
CA SER A 259 4.05 2.22 8.13
C SER A 259 3.07 2.51 9.27
N ASN A 260 3.56 3.05 10.38
CA ASN A 260 2.79 3.27 11.60
C ASN A 260 2.67 4.79 11.85
N GLY A 261 1.73 5.44 11.18
CA GLY A 261 1.65 6.90 11.12
C GLY A 261 1.40 7.58 12.46
N LYS A 262 0.78 6.90 13.43
CA LYS A 262 0.55 7.45 14.78
C LYS A 262 1.78 7.34 15.68
N ASP A 263 2.65 6.35 15.45
CA ASP A 263 3.89 6.15 16.23
C ASP A 263 5.10 6.82 15.58
N GLY A 264 5.00 7.21 14.30
CA GLY A 264 6.15 7.73 13.54
C GLY A 264 7.23 6.68 13.33
N THR A 265 6.83 5.44 13.07
CA THR A 265 7.73 4.31 12.86
C THR A 265 7.32 3.46 11.66
N ILE A 266 8.23 2.60 11.21
CA ILE A 266 7.93 1.49 10.31
C ILE A 266 8.25 0.20 11.06
N SER A 267 7.27 -0.68 11.22
CA SER A 267 7.52 -2.04 11.68
C SER A 267 8.20 -2.84 10.58
N VAL A 268 9.28 -3.56 10.93
CA VAL A 268 10.03 -4.40 10.02
C VAL A 268 9.86 -5.86 10.45
N ILE A 269 9.42 -6.71 9.54
CA ILE A 269 9.23 -8.14 9.81
C ILE A 269 9.98 -8.95 8.75
N ALA A 270 10.85 -9.86 9.18
CA ALA A 270 11.56 -10.76 8.29
C ALA A 270 10.74 -12.04 8.06
N GLU A 271 10.52 -12.41 6.80
CA GLU A 271 10.04 -13.72 6.41
C GLU A 271 11.24 -14.68 6.34
N LYS A 272 11.38 -15.55 7.32
CA LYS A 272 12.45 -16.57 7.34
C LYS A 272 12.12 -17.73 6.40
N ASP A 273 10.89 -18.15 6.43
CA ASP A 273 10.26 -19.12 5.55
C ASP A 273 8.74 -18.83 5.50
N PRO A 274 7.95 -19.52 4.65
CA PRO A 274 6.52 -19.26 4.50
C PRO A 274 5.66 -19.42 5.76
N LYS A 275 6.23 -19.90 6.87
CA LYS A 275 5.51 -20.11 8.15
C LYS A 275 6.16 -19.38 9.34
N THR A 276 7.37 -18.84 9.15
CA THR A 276 8.16 -18.27 10.25
C THR A 276 8.49 -16.81 9.97
N TYR A 277 8.00 -15.93 10.84
CA TYR A 277 8.15 -14.48 10.77
C TYR A 277 8.80 -13.95 12.04
N VAL A 278 9.69 -12.98 11.91
CA VAL A 278 10.43 -12.39 13.04
C VAL A 278 10.32 -10.88 12.96
N ALA A 279 9.77 -10.27 14.01
CA ALA A 279 9.81 -8.82 14.16
C ALA A 279 11.25 -8.36 14.41
N LEU A 280 11.66 -7.33 13.66
CA LEU A 280 13.00 -6.73 13.77
C LEU A 280 12.89 -5.34 14.40
N LYS A 281 14.02 -4.67 14.62
CA LYS A 281 14.04 -3.30 15.13
C LYS A 281 13.24 -2.38 14.19
N PRO A 282 12.28 -1.61 14.69
CA PRO A 282 11.52 -0.68 13.86
C PRO A 282 12.40 0.47 13.37
N ILE A 283 12.08 1.00 12.20
CA ILE A 283 12.71 2.18 11.63
C ILE A 283 12.00 3.42 12.20
N GLN A 284 12.77 4.41 12.66
CA GLN A 284 12.21 5.69 13.10
C GLN A 284 11.92 6.58 11.89
N THR A 285 10.71 7.13 11.85
CA THR A 285 10.27 8.09 10.83
C THR A 285 9.72 9.35 11.52
N THR A 286 8.62 9.88 11.04
CA THR A 286 7.91 11.00 11.68
C THR A 286 6.45 10.63 11.90
N ILE A 287 5.84 11.13 12.96
CA ILE A 287 4.40 11.03 13.15
C ILE A 287 3.72 11.59 11.89
N SER A 288 2.66 10.97 11.44
CA SER A 288 1.93 11.19 10.20
C SER A 288 2.37 10.35 8.99
N ALA A 289 3.59 9.81 8.95
CA ALA A 289 4.07 8.96 7.85
C ALA A 289 3.31 7.63 7.85
N ARG A 290 2.16 7.58 7.15
CA ARG A 290 1.22 6.45 7.20
C ARG A 290 1.16 5.64 5.90
N THR A 291 1.40 6.27 4.75
CA THR A 291 1.35 5.62 3.43
C THR A 291 2.74 5.50 2.84
N MET A 292 2.98 4.43 2.09
CA MET A 292 4.32 4.03 1.70
C MET A 292 4.35 3.32 0.35
N GLY A 293 5.36 3.66 -0.47
CA GLY A 293 5.75 2.92 -1.68
C GLY A 293 7.16 2.35 -1.53
N ILE A 294 7.54 1.42 -2.41
CA ILE A 294 8.85 0.77 -2.41
C ILE A 294 9.43 0.63 -3.81
N ASN A 295 10.71 0.92 -3.96
CA ASN A 295 11.51 0.45 -5.08
C ASN A 295 12.14 -0.90 -4.70
N GLN A 296 11.54 -1.99 -5.15
CA GLN A 296 12.00 -3.34 -4.82
C GLN A 296 13.41 -3.68 -5.34
N ALA A 297 13.88 -3.00 -6.40
CA ALA A 297 15.22 -3.22 -6.93
C ALA A 297 16.31 -2.75 -5.96
N THR A 298 16.10 -1.57 -5.34
CA THR A 298 17.05 -0.96 -4.40
C THR A 298 16.71 -1.21 -2.93
N GLY A 299 15.44 -1.43 -2.61
CA GLY A 299 14.89 -1.48 -1.26
C GLY A 299 14.52 -0.10 -0.71
N ARG A 300 14.66 0.98 -1.52
CA ARG A 300 14.27 2.33 -1.10
C ARG A 300 12.78 2.41 -0.81
N LEU A 301 12.45 2.96 0.34
CA LEU A 301 11.08 3.26 0.74
C LEU A 301 10.79 4.74 0.52
N PHE A 302 9.55 5.03 0.15
CA PHE A 302 9.03 6.38 -0.05
C PHE A 302 7.81 6.57 0.86
N LEU A 303 7.83 7.57 1.74
CA LEU A 303 6.73 7.86 2.66
C LEU A 303 6.32 9.33 2.57
N ALA A 304 5.04 9.58 2.41
CA ALA A 304 4.50 10.93 2.52
C ALA A 304 4.19 11.25 4.00
N ALA A 305 4.57 12.45 4.44
CA ALA A 305 4.37 12.91 5.81
C ALA A 305 4.34 14.44 5.89
N ALA A 306 3.58 14.97 6.86
CA ALA A 306 3.59 16.38 7.19
C ALA A 306 3.97 16.60 8.66
N ASP A 307 4.48 17.78 9.00
CA ASP A 307 4.79 18.10 10.39
C ASP A 307 3.50 18.35 11.18
N ILE A 308 3.47 17.84 12.40
CA ILE A 308 2.30 17.99 13.26
C ILE A 308 2.23 19.42 13.81
N ALA A 309 1.05 20.00 13.80
CA ALA A 309 0.79 21.29 14.42
C ALA A 309 0.87 21.14 15.96
N ALA A 310 1.82 21.87 16.58
CA ALA A 310 2.00 21.80 18.02
C ALA A 310 0.72 22.29 18.74
N ASN A 311 0.39 21.63 19.85
CA ASN A 311 -0.71 21.98 20.74
C ASN A 311 -2.12 21.99 20.10
N THR A 312 -2.30 21.32 18.97
CA THR A 312 -3.60 21.20 18.34
C THR A 312 -4.16 19.80 18.58
N PRO A 313 -5.33 19.66 19.21
CA PRO A 313 -5.93 18.35 19.43
C PRO A 313 -6.34 17.71 18.10
N PRO A 314 -6.43 16.38 18.03
CA PRO A 314 -6.95 15.69 16.86
C PRO A 314 -8.36 16.19 16.51
N ASP A 315 -8.65 16.26 15.23
CA ASP A 315 -9.99 16.58 14.73
C ASP A 315 -11.02 15.61 15.32
N ARG A 316 -12.07 16.13 15.91
CA ARG A 316 -13.06 15.32 16.64
C ARG A 316 -13.87 14.38 15.76
N LYS A 317 -14.02 14.71 14.47
CA LYS A 317 -14.83 13.92 13.53
C LYS A 317 -14.01 12.86 12.82
N SER A 318 -12.83 13.23 12.35
CA SER A 318 -11.95 12.34 11.57
C SER A 318 -10.87 11.65 12.40
N GLY A 319 -10.59 12.12 13.63
CA GLY A 319 -9.48 11.66 14.44
C GLY A 319 -8.10 12.03 13.86
N ARG A 320 -8.05 12.82 12.79
CA ARG A 320 -6.79 13.23 12.15
C ARG A 320 -6.04 14.22 13.04
N ILE A 321 -4.74 14.02 13.12
CA ILE A 321 -3.85 14.97 13.81
C ILE A 321 -3.61 16.13 12.84
N PRO A 322 -3.89 17.39 13.27
CA PRO A 322 -3.65 18.56 12.43
C PRO A 322 -2.18 18.72 12.07
N THR A 323 -1.90 19.15 10.86
CA THR A 323 -0.57 19.36 10.31
C THR A 323 -0.24 20.85 10.19
N GLN A 324 1.05 21.17 10.13
CA GLN A 324 1.51 22.53 9.84
C GLN A 324 1.30 22.82 8.35
N PRO A 325 0.64 23.93 7.99
CA PRO A 325 0.38 24.27 6.60
C PRO A 325 1.63 24.32 5.74
N GLY A 326 1.61 23.63 4.59
CA GLY A 326 2.70 23.59 3.61
C GLY A 326 3.88 22.70 4.03
N SER A 327 3.72 21.86 5.04
CA SER A 327 4.79 21.01 5.56
C SER A 327 4.86 19.61 4.94
N LEU A 328 3.93 19.29 4.03
CA LEU A 328 3.94 17.98 3.38
C LEU A 328 5.24 17.75 2.62
N LYS A 329 5.79 16.58 2.78
CA LYS A 329 7.06 16.14 2.19
C LYS A 329 7.03 14.65 1.88
N LEU A 330 7.83 14.27 0.89
CA LEU A 330 8.13 12.87 0.60
C LEU A 330 9.49 12.53 1.20
N LEU A 331 9.50 11.51 2.05
CA LEU A 331 10.71 10.97 2.68
C LEU A 331 11.26 9.84 1.82
N PHE A 332 12.57 9.84 1.57
CA PHE A 332 13.31 8.75 0.94
C PHE A 332 14.11 8.05 2.03
N LEU A 333 13.90 6.74 2.18
CA LEU A 333 14.63 5.92 3.14
C LEU A 333 15.40 4.84 2.40
N ASP A 334 16.70 4.81 2.60
CA ASP A 334 17.56 3.77 2.02
C ASP A 334 18.00 2.76 3.06
N PRO A 335 18.13 1.47 2.66
CA PRO A 335 18.86 0.50 3.44
C PRO A 335 20.34 0.89 3.47
N ALA A 336 20.99 0.69 4.61
CA ALA A 336 22.45 0.81 4.69
C ALA A 336 23.11 -0.15 3.69
N PRO A 337 24.29 0.25 3.14
CA PRO A 337 25.04 -0.55 2.18
C PRO A 337 25.44 -1.94 2.70
#